data_9c942b4969297bafb0365c4cf9bdb1ae
#
_entry.id   9c942b4969297bafb0365c4cf9bdb1ae
#
_cell.length_a   1.000
_cell.length_b   1.000
_cell.length_c   1.000
_cell.angle_alpha   90.00
_cell.angle_beta   90.00
_cell.angle_gamma   90.00
#
_symmetry.space_group_name_H-M   'P 1'
#
loop_
_entity.id
_entity.type
_entity.pdbx_description
1 polymer ?
#
loop_
_entity_poly.entity_id
_entity_poly.type
_entity_poly.pdbx_seq_one_letter_code
_entity_poly.pdbx_strand_id
1 'polypeptide(L)'
;MKLLVVEDEALLRHHLQTRLTESGHVVESVANAEEALYQTGQFNFDLAVIDLGLPGMGGLDLIRQLRSGGKTFPILILTARGNWQDKVEGLAAGADDYVVKPFQFEELD
;
A
#
# COMPACT_ATOMS: atom_id res chain seq x y z
N MET A 1 2.26 12.10 9.31
CA MET A 1 2.33 11.91 7.83
C MET A 1 0.93 11.60 7.30
N LYS A 2 0.69 11.89 6.05
CA LYS A 2 -0.55 11.48 5.37
C LYS A 2 -0.28 10.20 4.60
N LEU A 3 -0.97 9.13 4.99
CA LEU A 3 -0.76 7.78 4.48
C LEU A 3 -1.95 7.30 3.65
N LEU A 4 -1.65 6.60 2.56
CA LEU A 4 -2.66 5.89 1.77
C LEU A 4 -2.50 4.40 2.05
N VAL A 5 -3.60 3.74 2.40
CA VAL A 5 -3.63 2.28 2.60
C VAL A 5 -4.54 1.67 1.54
N VAL A 6 -4.03 0.72 0.77
CA VAL A 6 -4.78 0.03 -0.28
C VAL A 6 -4.85 -1.45 0.09
N GLU A 7 -5.99 -1.89 0.59
CA GLU A 7 -6.21 -3.24 1.09
C GLU A 7 -7.67 -3.64 0.89
N ASP A 8 -7.91 -4.74 0.19
CA ASP A 8 -9.27 -5.20 -0.12
C ASP A 8 -9.96 -5.92 1.04
N GLU A 9 -9.21 -6.56 1.94
CA GLU A 9 -9.79 -7.22 3.09
C GLU A 9 -10.23 -6.18 4.14
N ALA A 10 -11.55 -6.08 4.36
CA ALA A 10 -12.12 -5.01 5.17
C ALA A 10 -11.59 -4.98 6.61
N LEU A 11 -11.43 -6.15 7.24
CA LEU A 11 -10.97 -6.21 8.62
C LEU A 11 -9.51 -5.75 8.74
N LEU A 12 -8.65 -6.23 7.86
CA LEU A 12 -7.25 -5.81 7.86
C LEU A 12 -7.12 -4.33 7.53
N ARG A 13 -7.89 -3.85 6.55
CA ARG A 13 -7.90 -2.42 6.20
C ARG A 13 -8.29 -1.57 7.40
N HIS A 14 -9.31 -1.98 8.14
CA HIS A 14 -9.76 -1.28 9.34
C HIS A 14 -8.68 -1.28 10.42
N HIS A 15 -8.03 -2.41 10.65
CA HIS A 15 -6.98 -2.51 11.65
C HIS A 15 -5.77 -1.64 11.29
N LEU A 16 -5.38 -1.62 10.03
CA LEU A 16 -4.29 -0.77 9.55
C LEU A 16 -4.63 0.71 9.75
N GLN A 17 -5.83 1.11 9.36
CA GLN A 17 -6.25 2.49 9.51
C GLN A 17 -6.27 2.91 10.98
N THR A 18 -6.85 2.08 11.84
CA THR A 18 -6.95 2.37 13.27
C THR A 18 -5.56 2.49 13.89
N ARG A 19 -4.69 1.52 13.63
CA ARG A 19 -3.37 1.47 14.25
C ARG A 19 -2.51 2.65 13.80
N LEU A 20 -2.50 2.94 12.51
CA LEU A 20 -1.70 4.04 11.98
C LEU A 20 -2.24 5.40 12.42
N THR A 21 -3.57 5.53 12.54
CA THR A 21 -4.17 6.75 13.07
C THR A 21 -3.78 6.96 14.54
N GLU A 22 -3.78 5.90 15.33
CA GLU A 22 -3.36 5.95 16.73
C GLU A 22 -1.88 6.38 16.87
N SER A 23 -1.06 6.06 15.88
CA SER A 23 0.34 6.47 15.86
C SER A 23 0.54 7.92 15.41
N GLY A 24 -0.55 8.65 15.16
CA GLY A 24 -0.49 10.08 14.86
C GLY A 24 -0.55 10.43 13.38
N HIS A 25 -0.81 9.46 12.50
CA HIS A 25 -0.90 9.71 11.06
C HIS A 25 -2.31 10.04 10.63
N VAL A 26 -2.42 10.78 9.53
CA VAL A 26 -3.68 10.98 8.82
C VAL A 26 -3.76 9.88 7.77
N VAL A 27 -4.77 9.02 7.85
CA VAL A 27 -4.85 7.82 7.01
C VAL A 27 -6.08 7.85 6.13
N GLU A 28 -5.87 7.70 4.82
CA GLU A 28 -6.93 7.43 3.86
C GLU A 28 -6.82 5.97 3.47
N SER A 29 -7.87 5.18 3.67
CA SER A 29 -7.85 3.76 3.30
C SER A 29 -8.86 3.48 2.21
N VAL A 30 -8.44 2.69 1.22
CA VAL A 30 -9.27 2.32 0.07
C VAL A 30 -9.18 0.83 -0.18
N ALA A 31 -10.17 0.29 -0.90
CA ALA A 31 -10.32 -1.15 -1.07
C ALA A 31 -9.74 -1.69 -2.38
N ASN A 32 -9.41 -0.83 -3.35
CA ASN A 32 -8.95 -1.27 -4.66
C ASN A 32 -8.06 -0.22 -5.32
N ALA A 33 -7.44 -0.63 -6.43
CA ALA A 33 -6.48 0.21 -7.13
C ALA A 33 -7.12 1.45 -7.77
N GLU A 34 -8.35 1.32 -8.27
CA GLU A 34 -9.05 2.44 -8.90
C GLU A 34 -9.30 3.57 -7.91
N GLU A 35 -9.73 3.22 -6.70
CA GLU A 35 -9.90 4.22 -5.65
C GLU A 35 -8.57 4.84 -5.25
N ALA A 36 -7.49 4.04 -5.23
CA ALA A 36 -6.15 4.54 -4.92
C ALA A 36 -5.69 5.57 -5.97
N LEU A 37 -5.91 5.28 -7.24
CA LEU A 37 -5.56 6.20 -8.33
C LEU A 37 -6.34 7.50 -8.23
N TYR A 38 -7.62 7.42 -7.88
CA TYR A 38 -8.44 8.60 -7.67
C TYR A 38 -7.86 9.46 -6.53
N GLN A 39 -7.58 8.84 -5.40
CA GLN A 39 -7.08 9.55 -4.21
C GLN A 39 -5.73 10.21 -4.50
N THR A 40 -4.82 9.52 -5.17
CA THR A 40 -3.49 10.06 -5.47
C THR A 40 -3.55 11.16 -6.53
N GLY A 41 -4.61 11.19 -7.32
CA GLY A 41 -4.85 12.29 -8.27
C GLY A 41 -5.41 13.53 -7.61
N GLN A 42 -6.03 13.41 -6.44
CA GLN A 42 -6.69 14.53 -5.74
C GLN A 42 -5.85 15.06 -4.58
N PHE A 43 -5.07 14.22 -3.93
CA PHE A 43 -4.35 14.58 -2.72
C PHE A 43 -2.91 14.12 -2.77
N ASN A 44 -2.06 14.79 -2.00
CA ASN A 44 -0.65 14.40 -1.85
C ASN A 44 -0.51 13.49 -0.64
N PHE A 45 0.23 12.40 -0.80
CA PHE A 45 0.51 11.45 0.27
C PHE A 45 2.01 11.41 0.56
N ASP A 46 2.35 11.11 1.81
CA ASP A 46 3.74 10.97 2.23
C ASP A 46 4.25 9.55 2.09
N LEU A 47 3.34 8.57 2.08
CA LEU A 47 3.67 7.15 1.96
C LEU A 47 2.41 6.36 1.60
N ALA A 48 2.58 5.29 0.84
CA ALA A 48 1.48 4.37 0.54
C ALA A 48 1.83 2.95 0.99
N VAL A 49 0.84 2.26 1.56
CA VAL A 49 0.91 0.83 1.90
C VAL A 49 -0.02 0.11 0.94
N ILE A 50 0.51 -0.77 0.10
CA ILE A 50 -0.25 -1.42 -0.98
C ILE A 50 -0.15 -2.93 -0.87
N ASP A 51 -1.32 -3.60 -0.78
CA ASP A 51 -1.38 -5.05 -0.83
C ASP A 51 -1.21 -5.52 -2.27
N LEU A 52 -0.27 -6.44 -2.51
CA LEU A 52 -0.05 -6.99 -3.84
C LEU A 52 -1.16 -7.93 -4.29
N GLY A 53 -1.94 -8.48 -3.37
CA GLY A 53 -3.02 -9.40 -3.66
C GLY A 53 -4.36 -8.76 -4.02
N LEU A 54 -4.37 -7.49 -4.47
CA LEU A 54 -5.61 -6.81 -4.82
C LEU A 54 -6.32 -7.48 -6.00
N PRO A 55 -7.66 -7.56 -5.97
CA PRO A 55 -8.42 -8.08 -7.11
C PRO A 55 -8.44 -7.05 -8.26
N GLY A 56 -8.73 -7.52 -9.46
CA GLY A 56 -8.81 -6.65 -10.64
C GLY A 56 -7.43 -6.13 -11.01
N MET A 57 -7.27 -4.80 -11.07
CA MET A 57 -5.95 -4.21 -11.23
C MET A 57 -5.14 -4.54 -9.98
N GLY A 58 -4.10 -5.33 -10.12
CA GLY A 58 -3.29 -5.76 -9.00
C GLY A 58 -2.41 -4.67 -8.42
N GLY A 59 -1.83 -4.98 -7.25
CA GLY A 59 -0.94 -4.03 -6.59
C GLY A 59 0.30 -3.67 -7.41
N LEU A 60 0.84 -4.62 -8.17
CA LEU A 60 1.99 -4.36 -9.05
C LEU A 60 1.66 -3.34 -10.14
N ASP A 61 0.51 -3.52 -10.79
CA ASP A 61 0.07 -2.60 -11.84
C ASP A 61 -0.20 -1.21 -11.26
N LEU A 62 -0.79 -1.16 -10.06
CA LEU A 62 -1.00 0.10 -9.37
C LEU A 62 0.32 0.83 -9.13
N ILE A 63 1.33 0.12 -8.62
CA ILE A 63 2.65 0.71 -8.38
C ILE A 63 3.24 1.26 -9.67
N ARG A 64 3.18 0.48 -10.74
CA ARG A 64 3.68 0.91 -12.05
C ARG A 64 2.99 2.17 -12.54
N GLN A 65 1.66 2.23 -12.40
CA GLN A 65 0.91 3.42 -12.81
C GLN A 65 1.23 4.64 -11.98
N LEU A 66 1.39 4.47 -10.66
CA LEU A 66 1.79 5.58 -9.78
C LEU A 66 3.14 6.14 -10.19
N ARG A 67 4.12 5.26 -10.43
CA ARG A 67 5.46 5.70 -10.83
C ARG A 67 5.47 6.33 -12.23
N SER A 68 4.73 5.75 -13.18
CA SER A 68 4.60 6.30 -14.53
C SER A 68 3.95 7.68 -14.51
N GLY A 69 3.03 7.90 -13.56
CA GLY A 69 2.36 9.18 -13.38
C GLY A 69 3.16 10.21 -12.61
N GLY A 70 4.42 9.93 -12.31
CA GLY A 70 5.32 10.87 -11.64
C GLY A 70 5.22 10.90 -10.13
N LYS A 71 4.51 9.97 -9.51
CA LYS A 71 4.43 9.90 -8.05
C LYS A 71 5.73 9.34 -7.49
N THR A 72 6.29 10.01 -6.49
CA THR A 72 7.60 9.66 -5.93
C THR A 72 7.56 9.29 -4.45
N PHE A 73 6.39 9.33 -3.81
CA PHE A 73 6.29 8.98 -2.39
C PHE A 73 6.71 7.51 -2.17
N PRO A 74 7.26 7.20 -0.98
CA PRO A 74 7.62 5.83 -0.64
C PRO A 74 6.42 4.89 -0.69
N ILE A 75 6.66 3.67 -1.16
CA ILE A 75 5.64 2.61 -1.22
C ILE A 75 6.13 1.40 -0.46
N LEU A 76 5.33 0.98 0.53
CA LEU A 76 5.52 -0.25 1.29
C LEU A 76 4.51 -1.26 0.79
N ILE A 77 4.96 -2.43 0.33
CA ILE A 77 4.06 -3.47 -0.13
C ILE A 77 3.76 -4.49 0.95
N LEU A 78 2.52 -4.98 0.96
CA LEU A 78 2.12 -6.13 1.76
C LEU A 78 2.08 -7.35 0.85
N THR A 79 2.69 -8.45 1.27
CA THR A 79 2.77 -9.66 0.46
C THR A 79 2.54 -10.90 1.33
N ALA A 80 1.99 -11.97 0.75
CA ALA A 80 1.76 -13.21 1.46
C ALA A 80 3.08 -13.91 1.76
N ARG A 81 3.11 -14.68 2.86
CA ARG A 81 4.26 -15.48 3.24
C ARG A 81 4.60 -16.46 2.09
N GLY A 82 5.89 -16.56 1.79
CA GLY A 82 6.37 -17.45 0.75
C GLY A 82 6.38 -16.88 -0.65
N ASN A 83 5.79 -15.71 -0.87
CA ASN A 83 5.73 -15.07 -2.19
C ASN A 83 6.94 -14.16 -2.42
N TRP A 84 8.14 -14.74 -2.33
CA TRP A 84 9.37 -13.96 -2.54
C TRP A 84 9.44 -13.33 -3.92
N GLN A 85 8.84 -13.98 -4.92
CA GLN A 85 8.81 -13.46 -6.28
C GLN A 85 8.00 -12.17 -6.34
N ASP A 86 6.89 -12.09 -5.60
CA ASP A 86 6.10 -10.87 -5.49
C ASP A 86 6.90 -9.72 -4.88
N LYS A 87 7.78 -10.03 -3.92
CA LYS A 87 8.67 -9.01 -3.34
C LYS A 87 9.62 -8.46 -4.39
N VAL A 88 10.24 -9.35 -5.16
CA VAL A 88 11.19 -8.96 -6.21
C VAL A 88 10.47 -8.12 -7.26
N GLU A 89 9.31 -8.58 -7.74
CA GLU A 89 8.53 -7.86 -8.74
C GLU A 89 8.03 -6.51 -8.21
N GLY A 90 7.61 -6.47 -6.94
CA GLY A 90 7.14 -5.23 -6.32
C GLY A 90 8.24 -4.19 -6.23
N LEU A 91 9.41 -4.59 -5.78
CA LEU A 91 10.56 -3.69 -5.70
C LEU A 91 10.99 -3.23 -7.09
N ALA A 92 11.00 -4.14 -8.07
CA ALA A 92 11.33 -3.80 -9.44
C ALA A 92 10.32 -2.85 -10.07
N ALA A 93 9.04 -2.94 -9.67
CA ALA A 93 7.99 -2.04 -10.16
C ALA A 93 8.07 -0.63 -9.56
N GLY A 94 8.82 -0.46 -8.47
CA GLY A 94 9.04 0.84 -7.87
C GLY A 94 8.71 0.96 -6.39
N ALA A 95 8.42 -0.15 -5.70
CA ALA A 95 8.24 -0.14 -4.26
C ALA A 95 9.58 0.01 -3.54
N ASP A 96 9.54 0.56 -2.34
CA ASP A 96 10.74 0.85 -1.55
C ASP A 96 11.06 -0.25 -0.54
N ASP A 97 10.02 -0.95 -0.05
CA ASP A 97 10.19 -2.00 0.94
C ASP A 97 8.95 -2.89 0.96
N TYR A 98 8.99 -3.94 1.75
CA TYR A 98 7.90 -4.89 1.86
C TYR A 98 7.73 -5.39 3.28
N VAL A 99 6.50 -5.87 3.61
CA VAL A 99 6.18 -6.55 4.86
C VAL A 99 5.39 -7.80 4.52
N VAL A 100 5.77 -8.93 5.13
CA VAL A 100 5.15 -10.24 4.86
C VAL A 100 3.98 -10.47 5.82
N LYS A 101 2.84 -10.88 5.29
CA LYS A 101 1.66 -11.25 6.10
C LYS A 101 1.82 -12.66 6.68
N PRO A 102 1.36 -12.95 7.89
CA PRO A 102 0.92 -11.99 8.89
C PRO A 102 2.10 -11.22 9.48
N PHE A 103 1.88 -9.96 9.83
CA PHE A 103 2.94 -9.08 10.33
C PHE A 103 2.60 -8.54 11.72
N GLN A 104 3.64 -8.05 12.41
CA GLN A 104 3.47 -7.28 13.63
C GLN A 104 3.33 -5.81 13.24
N PHE A 105 2.45 -5.08 13.93
CA PHE A 105 2.24 -3.67 13.60
C PHE A 105 3.49 -2.83 13.80
N GLU A 106 4.40 -3.24 14.67
CA GLU A 106 5.67 -2.56 14.87
C GLU A 106 6.51 -2.50 13.59
N GLU A 107 6.32 -3.44 12.67
CA GLU A 107 7.03 -3.45 11.40
C GLU A 107 6.57 -2.33 10.47
N LEU A 108 5.35 -1.80 10.68
CA LEU A 108 4.79 -0.71 9.87
C LEU A 108 5.11 0.66 10.43
N ASP A 109 5.23 0.74 11.75
CA ASP A 109 5.53 1.99 12.45
C ASP A 109 7.01 2.30 12.36
#